data_466f790795d0d312e49dd2d2fb608067
#
_entry.id   466f790795d0d312e49dd2d2fb608067
#
_cell.length_a   1.000
_cell.length_b   1.000
_cell.length_c   1.000
_cell.angle_alpha   90.00
_cell.angle_beta   90.00
_cell.angle_gamma   90.00
#
_symmetry.space_group_name_H-M   'P 1'
#
loop_
_entity.id
_entity.type
_entity.pdbx_description
1 polymer ?
#
loop_
_entity_poly.entity_id
_entity_poly.type
_entity_poly.pdbx_seq_one_letter_code
_entity_poly.pdbx_strand_id
1 'polypeptide(L)'
;MQKVGVVGGGLMGSGIAEVSARAGLDVIVVESSAAAAEAAKGRMTKSLERAESKGKIDSAADVLAKVRFETDLAVMADRELVIEAIIEDEEIKTQLFRDLDKIVESPDAILASNTSSIPIMKLGVVTSRPEKVIGIHFFNPVPVLKLVELVPSIVTDPDVTEQARAFVEGQLGKQAIDCQDRAGFVVNSLLIPFVLSAIRMFESGFASAEDIDRGMVLGAAHPQGPLALADLIGLDTTKAVAESLYAEFKEPLYSAPPLLNRMVDAGLLGRKTGRGFYTYN
;
A
#
# COMPACT_ATOMS: atom_id res chain seq x y z
N MET A 1 -17.69 -3.70 10.92
CA MET A 1 -17.53 -4.65 9.79
C MET A 1 -17.04 -5.97 10.33
N GLN A 2 -17.59 -7.10 9.84
CA GLN A 2 -17.18 -8.44 10.29
C GLN A 2 -16.58 -9.27 9.14
N LYS A 3 -17.01 -9.00 7.91
CA LYS A 3 -16.64 -9.73 6.70
C LYS A 3 -15.80 -8.86 5.77
N VAL A 4 -14.52 -9.15 5.68
CA VAL A 4 -13.56 -8.38 4.86
C VAL A 4 -13.07 -9.25 3.70
N GLY A 5 -13.08 -8.67 2.51
CA GLY A 5 -12.44 -9.22 1.32
C GLY A 5 -11.15 -8.47 1.00
N VAL A 6 -10.12 -9.18 0.58
CA VAL A 6 -8.88 -8.58 0.05
C VAL A 6 -8.63 -9.17 -1.33
N VAL A 7 -8.54 -8.34 -2.34
CA VAL A 7 -8.22 -8.77 -3.70
C VAL A 7 -6.76 -8.45 -4.00
N GLY A 8 -5.96 -9.50 -4.25
CA GLY A 8 -4.51 -9.42 -4.33
C GLY A 8 -3.85 -9.71 -2.98
N GLY A 9 -3.20 -10.87 -2.87
CA GLY A 9 -2.46 -11.31 -1.68
C GLY A 9 -0.95 -11.07 -1.80
N GLY A 10 -0.54 -10.03 -2.54
CA GLY A 10 0.84 -9.56 -2.58
C GLY A 10 1.35 -9.10 -1.21
N LEU A 11 2.44 -8.35 -1.20
CA LEU A 11 3.04 -7.87 0.05
C LEU A 11 2.05 -7.04 0.88
N MET A 12 1.32 -6.12 0.23
CA MET A 12 0.35 -5.26 0.91
C MET A 12 -0.91 -6.03 1.30
N GLY A 13 -1.52 -6.75 0.35
CA GLY A 13 -2.77 -7.47 0.62
C GLY A 13 -2.61 -8.59 1.65
N SER A 14 -1.50 -9.33 1.66
CA SER A 14 -1.22 -10.30 2.73
C SER A 14 -1.13 -9.63 4.11
N GLY A 15 -0.51 -8.44 4.17
CA GLY A 15 -0.43 -7.67 5.41
C GLY A 15 -1.77 -7.10 5.87
N ILE A 16 -2.61 -6.63 4.94
CA ILE A 16 -3.97 -6.14 5.23
C ILE A 16 -4.85 -7.29 5.73
N ALA A 17 -4.81 -8.43 5.06
CA ALA A 17 -5.51 -9.65 5.48
C ALA A 17 -5.05 -10.10 6.88
N GLU A 18 -3.74 -10.07 7.15
CA GLU A 18 -3.17 -10.41 8.45
C GLU A 18 -3.73 -9.53 9.56
N VAL A 19 -3.68 -8.20 9.41
CA VAL A 19 -4.15 -7.30 10.49
C VAL A 19 -5.66 -7.42 10.69
N SER A 20 -6.42 -7.66 9.63
CA SER A 20 -7.86 -7.91 9.70
C SER A 20 -8.18 -9.23 10.44
N ALA A 21 -7.46 -10.31 10.13
CA ALA A 21 -7.63 -11.59 10.81
C ALA A 21 -7.20 -11.54 12.29
N ARG A 22 -6.13 -10.78 12.60
CA ARG A 22 -5.70 -10.54 14.00
C ARG A 22 -6.75 -9.77 14.81
N ALA A 23 -7.51 -8.90 14.15
CA ALA A 23 -8.66 -8.21 14.73
C ALA A 23 -9.89 -9.11 14.93
N GLY A 24 -9.83 -10.38 14.54
CA GLY A 24 -10.90 -11.35 14.72
C GLY A 24 -11.93 -11.40 13.59
N LEU A 25 -11.68 -10.72 12.47
CA LEU A 25 -12.61 -10.64 11.34
C LEU A 25 -12.58 -11.91 10.47
N ASP A 26 -13.68 -12.20 9.76
CA ASP A 26 -13.75 -13.21 8.70
C ASP A 26 -13.12 -12.62 7.43
N VAL A 27 -12.00 -13.18 6.98
CA VAL A 27 -11.22 -12.64 5.86
C VAL A 27 -11.17 -13.61 4.70
N ILE A 28 -11.44 -13.11 3.49
CA ILE A 28 -11.18 -13.83 2.25
C ILE A 28 -10.11 -13.07 1.47
N VAL A 29 -9.08 -13.78 1.02
CA VAL A 29 -8.09 -13.27 0.07
C VAL A 29 -8.34 -13.93 -1.29
N VAL A 30 -8.55 -13.14 -2.32
CA VAL A 30 -8.66 -13.62 -3.71
C VAL A 30 -7.41 -13.29 -4.49
N GLU A 31 -6.89 -14.29 -5.18
CA GLU A 31 -5.72 -14.20 -6.05
C GLU A 31 -6.03 -14.72 -7.46
N SER A 32 -5.23 -14.29 -8.43
CA SER A 32 -5.40 -14.62 -9.84
C SER A 32 -5.15 -16.10 -10.18
N SER A 33 -4.52 -16.86 -9.29
CA SER A 33 -4.22 -18.28 -9.49
C SER A 33 -3.99 -19.02 -8.16
N ALA A 34 -4.15 -20.34 -8.17
CA ALA A 34 -3.86 -21.18 -7.02
C ALA A 34 -2.42 -21.04 -6.53
N ALA A 35 -1.45 -20.89 -7.46
CA ALA A 35 -0.05 -20.66 -7.08
C ALA A 35 0.15 -19.32 -6.37
N ALA A 36 -0.52 -18.26 -6.82
CA ALA A 36 -0.47 -16.95 -6.16
C ALA A 36 -1.17 -16.97 -4.79
N ALA A 37 -2.29 -17.68 -4.67
CA ALA A 37 -3.01 -17.89 -3.40
C ALA A 37 -2.14 -18.63 -2.38
N GLU A 38 -1.46 -19.71 -2.79
CA GLU A 38 -0.53 -20.43 -1.90
C GLU A 38 0.68 -19.57 -1.52
N ALA A 39 1.20 -18.77 -2.44
CA ALA A 39 2.28 -17.83 -2.13
C ALA A 39 1.82 -16.73 -1.14
N ALA A 40 0.59 -16.23 -1.26
CA ALA A 40 -0.01 -15.30 -0.31
C ALA A 40 -0.14 -15.91 1.08
N LYS A 41 -0.69 -17.14 1.16
CA LYS A 41 -0.78 -17.92 2.40
C LYS A 41 0.59 -18.12 3.04
N GLY A 42 1.60 -18.51 2.27
CA GLY A 42 2.97 -18.70 2.75
C GLY A 42 3.60 -17.41 3.30
N ARG A 43 3.36 -16.25 2.67
CA ARG A 43 3.80 -14.93 3.18
C ARG A 43 3.17 -14.62 4.53
N MET A 44 1.86 -14.79 4.62
CA MET A 44 1.10 -14.51 5.83
C MET A 44 1.51 -15.45 6.98
N THR A 45 1.66 -16.76 6.70
CA THR A 45 2.13 -17.75 7.68
C THR A 45 3.47 -17.34 8.29
N LYS A 46 4.46 -17.01 7.46
CA LYS A 46 5.78 -16.55 7.92
C LYS A 46 5.71 -15.28 8.77
N SER A 47 4.82 -14.35 8.43
CA SER A 47 4.62 -13.12 9.20
C SER A 47 4.00 -13.40 10.57
N LEU A 48 2.97 -14.27 10.60
CA LEU A 48 2.29 -14.66 11.83
C LEU A 48 3.20 -15.47 12.77
N GLU A 49 3.98 -16.43 12.27
CA GLU A 49 4.97 -17.19 13.05
C GLU A 49 6.02 -16.25 13.68
N ARG A 50 6.48 -15.24 12.91
CA ARG A 50 7.38 -14.20 13.46
C ARG A 50 6.69 -13.37 14.54
N ALA A 51 5.40 -13.07 14.39
CA ALA A 51 4.65 -12.32 15.39
C ALA A 51 4.44 -13.13 16.67
N GLU A 52 4.10 -14.42 16.55
CA GLU A 52 3.98 -15.37 17.66
C GLU A 52 5.31 -15.53 18.39
N SER A 53 6.42 -15.76 17.67
CA SER A 53 7.76 -15.88 18.28
C SER A 53 8.21 -14.64 19.06
N LYS A 54 7.60 -13.47 18.77
CA LYS A 54 7.84 -12.20 19.47
C LYS A 54 6.79 -11.88 20.54
N GLY A 55 5.87 -12.81 20.83
CA GLY A 55 4.81 -12.63 21.80
C GLY A 55 3.78 -11.54 21.43
N LYS A 56 3.64 -11.23 20.14
CA LYS A 56 2.69 -10.21 19.64
C LYS A 56 1.29 -10.78 19.38
N ILE A 57 1.19 -12.08 19.23
CA ILE A 57 -0.04 -12.87 19.10
C ILE A 57 0.14 -14.18 19.84
N ASP A 58 -0.96 -14.80 20.26
CA ASP A 58 -0.94 -16.05 21.03
C ASP A 58 -0.75 -17.28 20.13
N SER A 59 -1.35 -17.29 18.93
CA SER A 59 -1.32 -18.42 18.00
C SER A 59 -1.39 -17.94 16.55
N ALA A 60 -0.36 -18.25 15.78
CA ALA A 60 -0.33 -18.00 14.34
C ALA A 60 -1.39 -18.85 13.61
N ALA A 61 -1.58 -20.10 14.04
CA ALA A 61 -2.54 -21.02 13.45
C ALA A 61 -3.99 -20.54 13.62
N ASP A 62 -4.36 -20.03 14.81
CA ASP A 62 -5.71 -19.55 15.09
C ASP A 62 -6.05 -18.28 14.28
N VAL A 63 -5.06 -17.41 14.06
CA VAL A 63 -5.24 -16.23 13.20
C VAL A 63 -5.39 -16.67 11.74
N LEU A 64 -4.53 -17.56 11.26
CA LEU A 64 -4.58 -18.05 9.88
C LEU A 64 -5.88 -18.80 9.57
N ALA A 65 -6.47 -19.50 10.54
CA ALA A 65 -7.74 -20.20 10.40
C ALA A 65 -8.94 -19.27 10.09
N LYS A 66 -8.80 -17.95 10.33
CA LYS A 66 -9.81 -16.94 9.99
C LYS A 66 -9.71 -16.46 8.55
N VAL A 67 -8.73 -16.92 7.79
CA VAL A 67 -8.48 -16.47 6.42
C VAL A 67 -8.67 -17.60 5.45
N ARG A 68 -9.54 -17.38 4.46
CA ARG A 68 -9.68 -18.25 3.29
C ARG A 68 -8.92 -17.65 2.12
N PHE A 69 -8.26 -18.50 1.35
CA PHE A 69 -7.52 -18.10 0.14
C PHE A 69 -8.21 -18.76 -1.06
N GLU A 70 -8.70 -17.93 -1.97
CA GLU A 70 -9.57 -18.31 -3.07
C GLU A 70 -9.03 -17.75 -4.40
N THR A 71 -9.58 -18.24 -5.51
CA THR A 71 -9.25 -17.73 -6.86
C THR A 71 -10.47 -17.25 -7.63
N ASP A 72 -11.66 -17.46 -7.10
CA ASP A 72 -12.90 -17.00 -7.69
C ASP A 72 -13.36 -15.71 -7.02
N LEU A 73 -13.50 -14.63 -7.79
CA LEU A 73 -13.94 -13.34 -7.29
C LEU A 73 -15.39 -13.37 -6.76
N ALA A 74 -16.21 -14.33 -7.21
CA ALA A 74 -17.60 -14.48 -6.80
C ALA A 74 -17.75 -14.70 -5.27
N VAL A 75 -16.71 -15.20 -4.59
CA VAL A 75 -16.74 -15.37 -3.12
C VAL A 75 -16.80 -14.05 -2.36
N MET A 76 -16.64 -12.91 -3.03
CA MET A 76 -16.77 -11.57 -2.45
C MET A 76 -18.21 -11.10 -2.27
N ALA A 77 -19.19 -11.87 -2.74
CA ALA A 77 -20.61 -11.47 -2.79
C ALA A 77 -21.17 -10.97 -1.45
N ASP A 78 -20.80 -11.61 -0.34
CA ASP A 78 -21.29 -11.29 1.01
C ASP A 78 -20.34 -10.40 1.85
N ARG A 79 -19.31 -9.81 1.25
CA ARG A 79 -18.35 -8.95 1.97
C ARG A 79 -18.94 -7.58 2.28
N GLU A 80 -18.66 -7.07 3.47
CA GLU A 80 -19.06 -5.72 3.92
C GLU A 80 -18.03 -4.66 3.51
N LEU A 81 -16.77 -5.08 3.39
CA LEU A 81 -15.64 -4.27 2.93
C LEU A 81 -14.78 -5.13 2.01
N VAL A 82 -14.50 -4.63 0.81
CA VAL A 82 -13.52 -5.23 -0.10
C VAL A 82 -12.38 -4.26 -0.31
N ILE A 83 -11.14 -4.67 0.00
CA ILE A 83 -9.93 -3.86 -0.17
C ILE A 83 -9.13 -4.45 -1.33
N GLU A 84 -8.97 -3.67 -2.38
CA GLU A 84 -8.13 -4.00 -3.52
C GLU A 84 -6.66 -3.68 -3.20
N ALA A 85 -5.76 -4.64 -3.47
CA ALA A 85 -4.31 -4.53 -3.30
C ALA A 85 -3.54 -5.29 -4.41
N ILE A 86 -4.04 -5.20 -5.67
CA ILE A 86 -3.41 -5.78 -6.86
C ILE A 86 -2.28 -4.89 -7.40
N ILE A 87 -1.75 -5.22 -8.57
CA ILE A 87 -0.73 -4.41 -9.23
C ILE A 87 -1.23 -2.98 -9.50
N GLU A 88 -0.30 -2.00 -9.49
CA GLU A 88 -0.62 -0.58 -9.65
C GLU A 88 -0.79 -0.24 -11.14
N ASP A 89 -1.93 -0.63 -11.69
CA ASP A 89 -2.35 -0.42 -13.08
C ASP A 89 -3.79 0.05 -13.12
N GLU A 90 -4.02 1.23 -13.70
CA GLU A 90 -5.33 1.89 -13.70
C GLU A 90 -6.40 1.08 -14.45
N GLU A 91 -6.04 0.50 -15.60
CA GLU A 91 -7.00 -0.26 -16.41
C GLU A 91 -7.43 -1.55 -15.69
N ILE A 92 -6.47 -2.27 -15.12
CA ILE A 92 -6.74 -3.51 -14.38
C ILE A 92 -7.58 -3.22 -13.13
N LYS A 93 -7.25 -2.15 -12.39
CA LYS A 93 -8.01 -1.77 -11.19
C LYS A 93 -9.44 -1.31 -11.54
N THR A 94 -9.61 -0.48 -12.56
CA THR A 94 -10.94 -0.05 -12.99
C THR A 94 -11.80 -1.23 -13.46
N GLN A 95 -11.20 -2.21 -14.15
CA GLN A 95 -11.94 -3.42 -14.52
C GLN A 95 -12.35 -4.23 -13.28
N LEU A 96 -11.45 -4.40 -12.32
CA LEU A 96 -11.76 -5.08 -11.06
C LEU A 96 -12.91 -4.39 -10.30
N PHE A 97 -12.91 -3.05 -10.22
CA PHE A 97 -13.99 -2.32 -9.56
C PHE A 97 -15.35 -2.50 -10.25
N ARG A 98 -15.40 -2.55 -11.60
CA ARG A 98 -16.62 -2.90 -12.34
C ARG A 98 -17.12 -4.31 -12.02
N ASP A 99 -16.22 -5.25 -11.82
CA ASP A 99 -16.58 -6.63 -11.52
C ASP A 99 -17.01 -6.78 -10.06
N LEU A 100 -16.32 -6.15 -9.11
CA LEU A 100 -16.72 -6.10 -7.70
C LEU A 100 -18.08 -5.44 -7.51
N ASP A 101 -18.37 -4.37 -8.24
CA ASP A 101 -19.67 -3.68 -8.19
C ASP A 101 -20.86 -4.59 -8.54
N LYS A 102 -20.63 -5.54 -9.46
CA LYS A 102 -21.65 -6.55 -9.86
C LYS A 102 -21.75 -7.73 -8.89
N ILE A 103 -20.61 -8.09 -8.26
CA ILE A 103 -20.51 -9.28 -7.43
C ILE A 103 -20.95 -9.01 -6.00
N VAL A 104 -20.54 -7.88 -5.43
CA VAL A 104 -20.84 -7.52 -4.04
C VAL A 104 -22.30 -7.14 -3.91
N GLU A 105 -23.07 -7.98 -3.20
CA GLU A 105 -24.54 -7.92 -3.17
C GLU A 105 -25.08 -6.78 -2.29
N SER A 106 -24.41 -6.49 -1.17
CA SER A 106 -24.86 -5.42 -0.27
C SER A 106 -24.66 -4.04 -0.90
N PRO A 107 -25.70 -3.21 -1.00
CA PRO A 107 -25.56 -1.83 -1.47
C PRO A 107 -24.76 -0.94 -0.51
N ASP A 108 -24.66 -1.35 0.75
CA ASP A 108 -23.92 -0.62 1.80
C ASP A 108 -22.45 -1.05 1.91
N ALA A 109 -22.06 -2.08 1.17
CA ALA A 109 -20.68 -2.55 1.17
C ALA A 109 -19.72 -1.48 0.62
N ILE A 110 -18.58 -1.35 1.28
CA ILE A 110 -17.53 -0.42 0.88
C ILE A 110 -16.55 -1.12 -0.05
N LEU A 111 -16.25 -0.49 -1.18
CA LEU A 111 -15.18 -0.89 -2.07
C LEU A 111 -13.99 0.05 -1.87
N ALA A 112 -12.87 -0.50 -1.43
CA ALA A 112 -11.69 0.29 -1.11
C ALA A 112 -10.49 -0.09 -1.97
N SER A 113 -9.62 0.89 -2.26
CA SER A 113 -8.33 0.63 -2.90
C SER A 113 -7.17 0.99 -1.95
N ASN A 114 -6.13 0.17 -1.98
CA ASN A 114 -4.85 0.46 -1.32
C ASN A 114 -3.86 1.14 -2.27
N THR A 115 -4.32 1.68 -3.40
CA THR A 115 -3.47 2.43 -4.34
C THR A 115 -2.70 3.55 -3.64
N SER A 116 -1.52 3.87 -4.15
CA SER A 116 -0.72 5.01 -3.69
C SER A 116 -0.72 6.19 -4.68
N SER A 117 -1.30 6.00 -5.87
CA SER A 117 -1.11 6.96 -6.96
C SER A 117 -2.30 7.12 -7.90
N ILE A 118 -3.19 6.13 -7.98
CA ILE A 118 -4.37 6.19 -8.86
C ILE A 118 -5.48 6.96 -8.15
N PRO A 119 -6.06 8.01 -8.77
CA PRO A 119 -7.16 8.77 -8.20
C PRO A 119 -8.35 7.86 -7.84
N ILE A 120 -8.84 7.95 -6.62
CA ILE A 120 -9.97 7.16 -6.12
C ILE A 120 -11.23 7.45 -6.94
N MET A 121 -11.39 8.70 -7.36
CA MET A 121 -12.50 9.11 -8.24
C MET A 121 -12.57 8.26 -9.51
N LYS A 122 -11.42 7.89 -10.14
CA LYS A 122 -11.41 7.05 -11.35
C LYS A 122 -11.91 5.64 -11.08
N LEU A 123 -11.66 5.11 -9.89
CA LEU A 123 -12.16 3.80 -9.46
C LEU A 123 -13.65 3.86 -9.09
N GLY A 124 -14.09 4.98 -8.51
CA GLY A 124 -15.47 5.19 -8.12
C GLY A 124 -16.43 5.30 -9.32
N VAL A 125 -16.11 6.14 -10.30
CA VAL A 125 -17.02 6.44 -11.44
C VAL A 125 -17.29 5.26 -12.36
N VAL A 126 -16.53 4.19 -12.27
CA VAL A 126 -16.78 2.96 -13.07
C VAL A 126 -17.73 1.99 -12.38
N THR A 127 -18.15 2.28 -11.15
CA THR A 127 -19.14 1.52 -10.36
C THR A 127 -20.51 2.19 -10.39
N SER A 128 -21.55 1.46 -10.01
CA SER A 128 -22.92 2.00 -9.84
C SER A 128 -23.09 2.71 -8.47
N ARG A 129 -22.08 2.64 -7.59
CA ARG A 129 -22.08 3.16 -6.20
C ARG A 129 -20.80 3.97 -5.90
N PRO A 130 -20.47 5.02 -6.67
CA PRO A 130 -19.22 5.79 -6.48
C PRO A 130 -19.11 6.40 -5.08
N GLU A 131 -20.22 6.66 -4.40
CA GLU A 131 -20.29 7.15 -3.02
C GLU A 131 -19.83 6.11 -1.99
N LYS A 132 -19.77 4.82 -2.35
CA LYS A 132 -19.27 3.72 -1.51
C LYS A 132 -17.81 3.35 -1.80
N VAL A 133 -17.12 4.14 -2.61
CA VAL A 133 -15.72 3.91 -2.98
C VAL A 133 -14.81 4.87 -2.22
N ILE A 134 -13.74 4.32 -1.62
CA ILE A 134 -12.77 5.08 -0.81
C ILE A 134 -11.35 4.51 -0.97
N GLY A 135 -10.32 5.34 -0.82
CA GLY A 135 -8.96 4.88 -0.62
C GLY A 135 -8.70 4.54 0.85
N ILE A 136 -8.14 3.37 1.12
CA ILE A 136 -7.63 2.97 2.44
C ILE A 136 -6.17 2.56 2.24
N HIS A 137 -5.27 3.54 2.34
CA HIS A 137 -3.87 3.39 1.99
C HIS A 137 -3.04 2.99 3.21
N PHE A 138 -2.60 1.74 3.23
CA PHE A 138 -1.71 1.18 4.25
C PHE A 138 -0.25 1.36 3.86
N PHE A 139 0.63 1.30 4.85
CA PHE A 139 2.08 1.40 4.67
C PHE A 139 2.79 0.08 4.97
N ASN A 140 3.79 -0.25 4.15
CA ASN A 140 4.60 -1.47 4.31
C ASN A 140 5.71 -1.28 5.38
N PRO A 141 5.85 -2.21 6.35
CA PRO A 141 5.07 -3.44 6.57
C PRO A 141 3.75 -3.19 7.30
N VAL A 142 2.63 -3.63 6.71
CA VAL A 142 1.28 -3.36 7.25
C VAL A 142 1.11 -3.82 8.72
N PRO A 143 1.60 -4.99 9.16
CA PRO A 143 1.45 -5.39 10.56
C PRO A 143 2.28 -4.55 11.56
N VAL A 144 3.20 -3.72 11.07
CA VAL A 144 4.13 -2.95 11.91
C VAL A 144 3.78 -1.47 11.95
N LEU A 145 3.54 -0.87 10.78
CA LEU A 145 3.25 0.55 10.68
C LEU A 145 1.82 0.84 11.10
N LYS A 146 1.65 1.89 11.90
CA LYS A 146 0.35 2.23 12.48
C LYS A 146 -0.51 3.11 11.57
N LEU A 147 0.13 3.90 10.70
CA LEU A 147 -0.55 4.88 9.88
C LEU A 147 -1.38 4.22 8.77
N VAL A 148 -2.57 4.77 8.53
CA VAL A 148 -3.41 4.53 7.36
C VAL A 148 -3.94 5.87 6.87
N GLU A 149 -3.86 6.14 5.59
CA GLU A 149 -4.47 7.31 4.95
C GLU A 149 -5.86 6.95 4.44
N LEU A 150 -6.87 7.70 4.85
CA LEU A 150 -8.23 7.62 4.32
C LEU A 150 -8.39 8.67 3.23
N VAL A 151 -8.75 8.23 2.04
CA VAL A 151 -8.77 9.05 0.85
C VAL A 151 -10.16 9.02 0.21
N PRO A 152 -11.12 9.81 0.73
CA PRO A 152 -12.40 9.98 0.06
C PRO A 152 -12.22 10.74 -1.25
N SER A 153 -12.93 10.33 -2.29
CA SER A 153 -13.11 11.13 -3.50
C SER A 153 -14.12 12.26 -3.26
N ILE A 154 -14.29 13.13 -4.25
CA ILE A 154 -15.28 14.22 -4.17
C ILE A 154 -16.74 13.75 -4.11
N VAL A 155 -17.02 12.47 -4.39
CA VAL A 155 -18.36 11.89 -4.35
C VAL A 155 -18.51 10.83 -3.27
N THR A 156 -17.43 10.45 -2.56
CA THR A 156 -17.49 9.50 -1.46
C THR A 156 -18.39 10.04 -0.35
N ASP A 157 -19.34 9.22 0.11
CA ASP A 157 -20.23 9.59 1.22
C ASP A 157 -19.40 9.81 2.51
N PRO A 158 -19.62 10.91 3.25
CA PRO A 158 -18.97 11.12 4.55
C PRO A 158 -19.13 9.95 5.53
N ASP A 159 -20.30 9.28 5.53
CA ASP A 159 -20.54 8.12 6.39
C ASP A 159 -19.63 6.94 6.04
N VAL A 160 -19.24 6.79 4.77
CA VAL A 160 -18.26 5.77 4.33
C VAL A 160 -16.88 6.06 4.91
N THR A 161 -16.49 7.33 4.94
CA THR A 161 -15.20 7.75 5.55
C THR A 161 -15.19 7.45 7.05
N GLU A 162 -16.29 7.75 7.76
CA GLU A 162 -16.38 7.43 9.19
C GLU A 162 -16.43 5.92 9.46
N GLN A 163 -17.09 5.13 8.62
CA GLN A 163 -17.06 3.67 8.71
C GLN A 163 -15.65 3.11 8.47
N ALA A 164 -14.93 3.64 7.47
CA ALA A 164 -13.55 3.26 7.20
C ALA A 164 -12.63 3.65 8.38
N ARG A 165 -12.84 4.81 9.00
CA ARG A 165 -12.14 5.24 10.21
C ARG A 165 -12.39 4.30 11.38
N ALA A 166 -13.66 3.97 11.63
CA ALA A 166 -14.03 3.03 12.70
C ALA A 166 -13.42 1.64 12.49
N PHE A 167 -13.32 1.18 11.23
CA PHE A 167 -12.59 -0.04 10.89
C PHE A 167 -11.10 0.09 11.21
N VAL A 168 -10.44 1.13 10.72
CA VAL A 168 -8.98 1.33 10.86
C VAL A 168 -8.58 1.53 12.33
N GLU A 169 -9.26 2.43 13.05
CA GLU A 169 -8.89 2.80 14.41
C GLU A 169 -9.51 1.85 15.45
N GLY A 170 -10.81 1.57 15.32
CA GLY A 170 -11.56 0.78 16.30
C GLY A 170 -11.29 -0.72 16.20
N GLN A 171 -11.19 -1.27 14.98
CA GLN A 171 -11.01 -2.71 14.81
C GLN A 171 -9.53 -3.10 14.61
N LEU A 172 -8.79 -2.38 13.75
CA LEU A 172 -7.38 -2.72 13.49
C LEU A 172 -6.40 -2.11 14.50
N GLY A 173 -6.82 -1.17 15.35
CA GLY A 173 -5.96 -0.48 16.32
C GLY A 173 -4.85 0.35 15.65
N LYS A 174 -5.10 0.84 14.45
CA LYS A 174 -4.20 1.72 13.71
C LYS A 174 -4.58 3.19 13.90
N GLN A 175 -3.91 4.11 13.22
CA GLN A 175 -4.17 5.54 13.27
C GLN A 175 -4.51 6.03 11.87
N ALA A 176 -5.68 6.63 11.70
CA ALA A 176 -6.13 7.17 10.43
C ALA A 176 -5.82 8.67 10.33
N ILE A 177 -5.42 9.11 9.14
CA ILE A 177 -5.44 10.53 8.77
C ILE A 177 -6.27 10.70 7.50
N ASP A 178 -6.91 11.86 7.35
CA ASP A 178 -7.67 12.20 6.16
C ASP A 178 -6.76 12.85 5.12
N CYS A 179 -6.93 12.42 3.88
CA CYS A 179 -6.21 12.97 2.74
C CYS A 179 -7.20 13.28 1.63
N GLN A 180 -6.91 14.30 0.82
CA GLN A 180 -7.64 14.50 -0.42
C GLN A 180 -7.20 13.48 -1.47
N ASP A 181 -8.10 13.17 -2.41
CA ASP A 181 -7.85 12.30 -3.57
C ASP A 181 -6.92 12.99 -4.58
N ARG A 182 -5.63 12.98 -4.29
CA ARG A 182 -4.54 13.50 -5.11
C ARG A 182 -3.36 12.54 -5.11
N ALA A 183 -2.61 12.47 -6.19
CA ALA A 183 -1.44 11.60 -6.28
C ALA A 183 -0.49 11.77 -5.06
N GLY A 184 -0.06 10.63 -4.49
CA GLY A 184 0.88 10.59 -3.37
C GLY A 184 0.30 10.91 -2.00
N PHE A 185 -0.98 11.32 -1.91
CA PHE A 185 -1.68 11.66 -0.66
C PHE A 185 -0.84 12.59 0.23
N VAL A 186 -0.70 12.34 1.52
CA VAL A 186 0.13 13.17 2.41
C VAL A 186 1.58 12.68 2.43
N VAL A 187 1.78 11.39 2.73
CA VAL A 187 3.14 10.89 3.00
C VAL A 187 4.02 10.92 1.76
N ASN A 188 3.56 10.37 0.65
CA ASN A 188 4.38 10.31 -0.57
C ASN A 188 4.58 11.68 -1.22
N SER A 189 3.62 12.61 -1.08
CA SER A 189 3.76 13.98 -1.57
C SER A 189 4.90 14.75 -0.89
N LEU A 190 5.25 14.39 0.35
CA LEU A 190 6.37 14.96 1.10
C LEU A 190 7.65 14.11 0.97
N LEU A 191 7.50 12.80 1.07
CA LEU A 191 8.62 11.87 1.10
C LEU A 191 9.34 11.78 -0.24
N ILE A 192 8.61 11.65 -1.33
CA ILE A 192 9.23 11.43 -2.64
C ILE A 192 10.06 12.64 -3.09
N PRO A 193 9.57 13.90 -3.07
CA PRO A 193 10.43 15.04 -3.39
C PRO A 193 11.66 15.17 -2.49
N PHE A 194 11.54 14.83 -1.20
CA PHE A 194 12.68 14.79 -0.29
C PHE A 194 13.73 13.76 -0.74
N VAL A 195 13.32 12.55 -1.07
CA VAL A 195 14.20 11.49 -1.60
C VAL A 195 14.81 11.91 -2.95
N LEU A 196 13.99 12.43 -3.88
CA LEU A 196 14.49 12.90 -5.18
C LEU A 196 15.52 14.04 -5.03
N SER A 197 15.36 14.92 -4.04
CA SER A 197 16.34 15.98 -3.76
C SER A 197 17.67 15.40 -3.28
N ALA A 198 17.64 14.36 -2.45
CA ALA A 198 18.86 13.66 -2.03
C ALA A 198 19.55 12.95 -3.22
N ILE A 199 18.77 12.33 -4.10
CA ILE A 199 19.31 11.69 -5.32
C ILE A 199 19.97 12.73 -6.24
N ARG A 200 19.35 13.91 -6.45
CA ARG A 200 19.95 15.00 -7.24
C ARG A 200 21.25 15.53 -6.61
N MET A 201 21.29 15.64 -5.29
CA MET A 201 22.51 16.04 -4.56
C MET A 201 23.65 15.04 -4.77
N PHE A 202 23.36 13.74 -4.69
CA PHE A 202 24.31 12.68 -4.96
C PHE A 202 24.75 12.67 -6.45
N GLU A 203 23.80 12.75 -7.39
CA GLU A 203 24.07 12.77 -8.84
C GLU A 203 24.99 13.91 -9.25
N SER A 204 24.84 15.08 -8.64
CA SER A 204 25.66 16.27 -8.92
C SER A 204 27.08 16.18 -8.35
N GLY A 205 27.40 15.15 -7.56
CA GLY A 205 28.67 15.01 -6.88
C GLY A 205 28.87 15.99 -5.71
N PHE A 206 27.79 16.59 -5.19
CA PHE A 206 27.86 17.55 -4.09
C PHE A 206 28.32 16.89 -2.78
N ALA A 207 27.85 15.68 -2.48
CA ALA A 207 28.26 14.90 -1.32
C ALA A 207 28.15 13.39 -1.61
N SER A 208 28.84 12.57 -0.81
CA SER A 208 28.72 11.12 -0.86
C SER A 208 27.34 10.66 -0.36
N ALA A 209 26.93 9.43 -0.72
CA ALA A 209 25.68 8.87 -0.21
C ALA A 209 25.68 8.77 1.32
N GLU A 210 26.82 8.37 1.89
CA GLU A 210 27.03 8.26 3.33
C GLU A 210 26.91 9.61 4.04
N ASP A 211 27.47 10.68 3.48
CA ASP A 211 27.41 12.00 4.09
C ASP A 211 26.02 12.62 4.00
N ILE A 212 25.30 12.43 2.87
CA ILE A 212 23.91 12.86 2.72
C ILE A 212 23.04 12.20 3.79
N ASP A 213 23.10 10.88 3.89
CA ASP A 213 22.31 10.11 4.82
C ASP A 213 22.67 10.43 6.27
N ARG A 214 23.97 10.49 6.60
CA ARG A 214 24.46 10.85 7.92
C ARG A 214 24.07 12.27 8.33
N GLY A 215 24.09 13.21 7.38
CA GLY A 215 23.63 14.57 7.59
C GLY A 215 22.18 14.63 8.06
N MET A 216 21.28 13.85 7.40
CA MET A 216 19.87 13.81 7.78
C MET A 216 19.61 13.07 9.08
N VAL A 217 20.34 11.99 9.34
CA VAL A 217 20.22 11.24 10.61
C VAL A 217 20.70 12.06 11.81
N LEU A 218 21.89 12.67 11.71
CA LEU A 218 22.49 13.37 12.85
C LEU A 218 22.08 14.83 12.96
N GLY A 219 21.85 15.50 11.82
CA GLY A 219 21.50 16.92 11.79
C GLY A 219 20.01 17.21 11.91
N ALA A 220 19.16 16.30 11.42
CA ALA A 220 17.71 16.46 11.42
C ALA A 220 16.94 15.37 12.21
N ALA A 221 17.66 14.48 12.91
CA ALA A 221 17.11 13.39 13.72
C ALA A 221 16.18 12.43 12.93
N HIS A 222 16.44 12.26 11.64
CA HIS A 222 15.72 11.26 10.85
C HIS A 222 16.12 9.86 11.31
N PRO A 223 15.16 8.90 11.38
CA PRO A 223 15.47 7.53 11.79
C PRO A 223 16.36 6.78 10.79
N GLN A 224 16.37 7.25 9.53
CA GLN A 224 17.13 6.70 8.42
C GLN A 224 17.43 7.80 7.41
N GLY A 225 18.58 7.70 6.73
CA GLY A 225 18.93 8.64 5.67
C GLY A 225 18.09 8.43 4.39
N PRO A 226 17.94 9.47 3.55
CA PRO A 226 17.04 9.45 2.39
C PRO A 226 17.45 8.44 1.30
N LEU A 227 18.74 8.21 1.08
CA LEU A 227 19.22 7.28 0.05
C LEU A 227 19.08 5.82 0.52
N ALA A 228 19.39 5.54 1.79
CA ALA A 228 19.11 4.24 2.39
C ALA A 228 17.60 3.95 2.50
N LEU A 229 16.77 4.99 2.66
CA LEU A 229 15.31 4.87 2.63
C LEU A 229 14.81 4.59 1.22
N ALA A 230 15.36 5.24 0.18
CA ALA A 230 15.07 4.94 -1.21
C ALA A 230 15.36 3.47 -1.55
N ASP A 231 16.51 2.95 -1.11
CA ASP A 231 16.88 1.54 -1.27
C ASP A 231 15.95 0.58 -0.52
N LEU A 232 15.40 0.99 0.62
CA LEU A 232 14.43 0.22 1.39
C LEU A 232 13.05 0.16 0.71
N ILE A 233 12.57 1.31 0.20
CA ILE A 233 11.32 1.42 -0.54
C ILE A 233 11.40 0.63 -1.86
N GLY A 234 12.53 0.71 -2.51
CA GLY A 234 12.78 0.24 -3.86
C GLY A 234 12.79 1.39 -4.86
N LEU A 235 13.86 1.47 -5.66
CA LEU A 235 14.07 2.58 -6.59
C LEU A 235 13.05 2.62 -7.72
N ASP A 236 12.56 1.46 -8.17
CA ASP A 236 11.46 1.34 -9.11
C ASP A 236 10.13 1.88 -8.54
N THR A 237 9.83 1.56 -7.28
CA THR A 237 8.65 2.12 -6.58
C THR A 237 8.79 3.62 -6.41
N THR A 238 9.95 4.11 -5.99
CA THR A 238 10.25 5.53 -5.85
C THR A 238 10.05 6.27 -7.18
N LYS A 239 10.55 5.68 -8.29
CA LYS A 239 10.37 6.22 -9.64
C LYS A 239 8.89 6.25 -10.05
N ALA A 240 8.17 5.16 -9.88
CA ALA A 240 6.76 5.06 -10.26
C ALA A 240 5.89 6.12 -9.55
N VAL A 241 6.10 6.30 -8.22
CA VAL A 241 5.38 7.34 -7.46
C VAL A 241 5.78 8.75 -7.92
N ALA A 242 7.07 8.98 -8.18
CA ALA A 242 7.54 10.26 -8.71
C ALA A 242 6.89 10.59 -10.07
N GLU A 243 6.81 9.62 -10.98
CA GLU A 243 6.17 9.77 -12.29
C GLU A 243 4.68 10.09 -12.16
N SER A 244 3.97 9.43 -11.24
CA SER A 244 2.57 9.72 -10.96
C SER A 244 2.36 11.14 -10.42
N LEU A 245 3.16 11.56 -9.45
CA LEU A 245 3.16 12.94 -8.92
C LEU A 245 3.45 13.94 -10.03
N TYR A 246 4.45 13.68 -10.86
CA TYR A 246 4.78 14.56 -11.98
C TYR A 246 3.68 14.59 -13.04
N ALA A 247 3.02 13.47 -13.31
CA ALA A 247 1.91 13.39 -14.25
C ALA A 247 0.73 14.27 -13.82
N GLU A 248 0.44 14.35 -12.53
CA GLU A 248 -0.64 15.18 -11.99
C GLU A 248 -0.24 16.64 -11.85
N PHE A 249 0.88 16.93 -11.17
CA PHE A 249 1.24 18.30 -10.78
C PHE A 249 2.07 19.05 -11.81
N LYS A 250 2.79 18.36 -12.71
CA LYS A 250 3.69 18.92 -13.71
C LYS A 250 4.82 19.82 -13.15
N GLU A 251 5.14 19.64 -11.86
CA GLU A 251 6.19 20.41 -11.22
C GLU A 251 7.56 19.69 -11.30
N PRO A 252 8.66 20.40 -11.64
CA PRO A 252 10.00 19.81 -11.73
C PRO A 252 10.45 19.09 -10.44
N LEU A 253 9.90 19.48 -9.29
CA LEU A 253 10.14 18.88 -8.00
C LEU A 253 9.91 17.36 -8.00
N TYR A 254 8.90 16.91 -8.72
CA TYR A 254 8.49 15.51 -8.81
C TYR A 254 9.16 14.74 -9.95
N SER A 255 9.88 15.43 -10.84
CA SER A 255 10.56 14.75 -11.96
C SER A 255 11.66 13.82 -11.45
N ALA A 256 11.63 12.56 -11.87
CA ALA A 256 12.65 11.59 -11.54
C ALA A 256 14.03 12.01 -12.10
N PRO A 257 15.08 12.09 -11.26
CA PRO A 257 16.42 12.41 -11.74
C PRO A 257 16.94 11.36 -12.74
N PRO A 258 17.77 11.76 -13.73
CA PRO A 258 18.37 10.83 -14.69
C PRO A 258 19.07 9.64 -14.06
N LEU A 259 19.77 9.83 -12.95
CA LEU A 259 20.42 8.75 -12.22
C LEU A 259 19.42 7.70 -11.72
N LEU A 260 18.27 8.13 -11.15
CA LEU A 260 17.24 7.19 -10.69
C LEU A 260 16.74 6.31 -11.85
N ASN A 261 16.47 6.92 -13.00
CA ASN A 261 16.04 6.18 -14.19
C ASN A 261 17.09 5.12 -14.60
N ARG A 262 18.37 5.52 -14.68
CA ARG A 262 19.47 4.62 -15.05
C ARG A 262 19.68 3.48 -14.05
N MET A 263 19.53 3.76 -12.75
CA MET A 263 19.64 2.71 -11.72
C MET A 263 18.51 1.69 -11.85
N VAL A 264 17.28 2.15 -12.09
CA VAL A 264 16.13 1.26 -12.32
C VAL A 264 16.35 0.43 -13.58
N ASP A 265 16.76 1.04 -14.70
CA ASP A 265 17.03 0.35 -15.96
C ASP A 265 18.15 -0.69 -15.82
N ALA A 266 19.13 -0.45 -14.94
CA ALA A 266 20.21 -1.37 -14.62
C ALA A 266 19.83 -2.47 -13.62
N GLY A 267 18.59 -2.50 -13.10
CA GLY A 267 18.16 -3.46 -12.09
C GLY A 267 18.73 -3.21 -10.69
N LEU A 268 19.29 -2.03 -10.44
CA LEU A 268 19.82 -1.61 -9.14
C LEU A 268 18.65 -1.07 -8.30
N LEU A 269 17.79 -1.96 -7.80
CA LEU A 269 16.52 -1.57 -7.18
C LEU A 269 16.57 -1.41 -5.65
N GLY A 270 17.74 -1.42 -5.06
CA GLY A 270 17.95 -1.32 -3.61
C GLY A 270 18.02 -2.67 -2.91
N ARG A 271 17.51 -2.76 -1.68
CA ARG A 271 17.64 -3.97 -0.83
C ARG A 271 17.07 -5.23 -1.49
N LYS A 272 15.98 -5.12 -2.23
CA LYS A 272 15.33 -6.28 -2.86
C LYS A 272 16.16 -6.97 -3.94
N THR A 273 17.14 -6.26 -4.52
CA THR A 273 18.09 -6.80 -5.50
C THR A 273 19.52 -6.88 -4.97
N GLY A 274 19.72 -6.62 -3.66
CA GLY A 274 21.01 -6.60 -3.00
C GLY A 274 21.87 -5.37 -3.31
N ARG A 275 21.42 -4.47 -4.20
CA ARG A 275 22.18 -3.27 -4.57
C ARG A 275 21.28 -2.13 -5.01
N GLY A 276 21.58 -0.93 -4.54
CA GLY A 276 21.02 0.35 -4.93
C GLY A 276 22.08 1.43 -4.78
N PHE A 277 21.81 2.48 -3.99
CA PHE A 277 22.83 3.45 -3.56
C PHE A 277 23.87 2.76 -2.67
N TYR A 278 23.47 1.74 -1.95
CA TYR A 278 24.33 0.88 -1.14
C TYR A 278 24.34 -0.56 -1.65
N THR A 279 25.29 -1.34 -1.12
CA THR A 279 25.35 -2.79 -1.32
C THR A 279 24.85 -3.49 -0.06
N TYR A 280 23.98 -4.48 -0.23
CA TYR A 280 23.37 -5.25 0.86
C TYR A 280 23.76 -6.73 0.73
N ASN A 281 24.18 -7.33 1.83
CA ASN A 281 24.52 -8.75 1.91
C ASN A 281 23.30 -9.58 2.35
#